data_06fe009309618758145109c14964c034
#
_entry.id   06fe009309618758145109c14964c034
#
_cell.length_a   1.000
_cell.length_b   1.000
_cell.length_c   1.000
_cell.angle_alpha   90.00
_cell.angle_beta   90.00
_cell.angle_gamma   90.00
#
_symmetry.space_group_name_H-M   'P 1'
#
loop_
_entity.id
_entity.type
_entity.pdbx_description
1 polymer ?
#
loop_
_entity_poly.entity_id
_entity_poly.type
_entity_poly.pdbx_seq_one_letter_code
_entity_poly.pdbx_strand_id
1 'polypeptide(L)'
;VEQVVLAIVVTTGIASIFLTKDFTPDYNSGLAHAIFYALTSYPVIEERHLHGEVVGFGILLALLVDGQKEEFEKIYQLNKSVGLPTKLSDIEITPEQWEECVDRIPAMSDVAHYPYKVTRSMLEDAMTALQEREVQ
;
A
#
# COMPACT_ATOMS: atom_id res chain seq x y z
N VAL A 1 -11.97 -15.64 -13.87
CA VAL A 1 -10.94 -16.29 -13.03
C VAL A 1 -9.67 -16.54 -13.84
N GLU A 2 -9.73 -17.24 -14.99
CA GLU A 2 -8.56 -17.60 -15.81
C GLU A 2 -7.71 -16.39 -16.24
N GLN A 3 -8.34 -15.30 -16.69
CA GLN A 3 -7.63 -14.07 -17.09
C GLN A 3 -6.90 -13.43 -15.92
N VAL A 4 -7.47 -13.48 -14.73
CA VAL A 4 -6.82 -12.94 -13.51
C VAL A 4 -5.62 -13.80 -13.13
N VAL A 5 -5.76 -15.12 -13.16
CA VAL A 5 -4.64 -16.04 -12.88
C VAL A 5 -3.53 -15.85 -13.91
N LEU A 6 -3.84 -15.72 -15.19
CA LEU A 6 -2.85 -15.46 -16.23
C LEU A 6 -2.15 -14.12 -16.02
N ALA A 7 -2.88 -13.08 -15.68
CA ALA A 7 -2.30 -11.76 -15.37
C ALA A 7 -1.32 -11.86 -14.20
N ILE A 8 -1.69 -12.53 -13.11
CA ILE A 8 -0.82 -12.73 -11.94
C ILE A 8 0.45 -13.48 -12.35
N VAL A 9 0.35 -14.60 -13.08
CA VAL A 9 1.50 -15.38 -13.51
C VAL A 9 2.44 -14.56 -14.40
N VAL A 10 1.91 -13.84 -15.37
CA VAL A 10 2.71 -13.03 -16.30
C VAL A 10 3.39 -11.87 -15.58
N THR A 11 2.66 -11.10 -14.77
CA THR A 11 3.23 -9.96 -14.05
C THR A 11 4.26 -10.38 -13.01
N THR A 12 4.00 -11.45 -12.27
CA THR A 12 4.95 -12.01 -11.30
C THR A 12 6.22 -12.50 -12.00
N GLY A 13 6.08 -13.19 -13.15
CA GLY A 13 7.21 -13.64 -13.94
C GLY A 13 8.07 -12.50 -14.45
N ILE A 14 7.46 -11.43 -14.97
CA ILE A 14 8.17 -10.23 -15.44
C ILE A 14 8.88 -9.52 -14.26
N ALA A 15 8.19 -9.30 -13.15
CA ALA A 15 8.77 -8.66 -11.97
C ALA A 15 9.97 -9.49 -11.43
N SER A 16 9.85 -10.82 -11.40
CA SER A 16 10.93 -11.70 -10.97
C SER A 16 12.16 -11.63 -11.87
N ILE A 17 11.98 -11.46 -13.19
CA ILE A 17 13.09 -11.30 -14.14
C ILE A 17 13.85 -10.00 -13.86
N PHE A 18 13.15 -8.88 -13.67
CA PHE A 18 13.78 -7.61 -13.36
C PHE A 18 14.50 -7.64 -12.01
N LEU A 19 13.86 -8.17 -10.98
CA LEU A 19 14.47 -8.35 -9.65
C LEU A 19 15.76 -9.16 -9.71
N THR A 20 15.74 -10.27 -10.45
CA THR A 20 16.90 -11.17 -10.57
C THR A 20 18.03 -10.57 -11.40
N LYS A 21 17.70 -9.88 -12.51
CA LYS A 21 18.67 -9.30 -13.43
C LYS A 21 19.36 -8.07 -12.85
N ASP A 22 18.60 -7.16 -12.28
CA ASP A 22 19.10 -5.84 -11.87
C ASP A 22 19.36 -5.75 -10.36
N PHE A 23 18.96 -6.78 -9.59
CA PHE A 23 19.04 -6.81 -8.11
C PHE A 23 18.36 -5.61 -7.45
N THR A 24 17.32 -5.08 -8.09
CA THR A 24 16.60 -3.90 -7.63
C THR A 24 15.26 -4.33 -7.02
N PRO A 25 15.06 -4.20 -5.69
CA PRO A 25 13.82 -4.61 -5.03
C PRO A 25 12.59 -3.83 -5.50
N ASP A 26 12.75 -2.66 -6.08
CA ASP A 26 11.67 -1.76 -6.51
C ASP A 26 10.77 -2.35 -7.60
N TYR A 27 11.25 -3.33 -8.35
CA TYR A 27 10.41 -4.06 -9.32
C TYR A 27 9.37 -4.95 -8.64
N ASN A 28 9.50 -5.19 -7.35
CA ASN A 28 8.64 -6.10 -6.60
C ASN A 28 7.95 -5.40 -5.41
N SER A 29 8.41 -4.23 -5.04
CA SER A 29 7.86 -3.47 -3.91
C SER A 29 7.84 -1.97 -4.21
N GLY A 30 7.15 -1.22 -3.38
CA GLY A 30 7.02 0.24 -3.50
C GLY A 30 6.31 0.79 -2.27
N LEU A 31 5.74 1.99 -2.35
CA LEU A 31 5.14 2.67 -1.20
C LEU A 31 4.06 1.82 -0.48
N ALA A 32 3.24 1.08 -1.22
CA ALA A 32 2.23 0.20 -0.63
C ALA A 32 2.87 -0.91 0.24
N HIS A 33 3.99 -1.49 -0.21
CA HIS A 33 4.74 -2.47 0.56
C HIS A 33 5.49 -1.83 1.73
N ALA A 34 6.05 -0.64 1.57
CA ALA A 34 6.67 0.11 2.67
C ALA A 34 5.67 0.37 3.80
N ILE A 35 4.43 0.73 3.46
CA ILE A 35 3.34 0.88 4.43
C ILE A 35 3.06 -0.46 5.13
N PHE A 36 2.91 -1.55 4.38
CA PHE A 36 2.72 -2.88 4.96
C PHE A 36 3.86 -3.22 5.95
N TYR A 37 5.12 -3.11 5.54
CA TYR A 37 6.26 -3.44 6.40
C TYR A 37 6.36 -2.53 7.63
N ALA A 38 6.00 -1.26 7.53
CA ALA A 38 5.92 -0.40 8.70
C ALA A 38 4.87 -0.89 9.71
N LEU A 39 3.73 -1.38 9.22
CA LEU A 39 2.63 -1.88 10.04
C LEU A 39 2.89 -3.26 10.65
N THR A 40 3.79 -4.09 10.10
CA THR A 40 4.16 -5.40 10.69
C THR A 40 4.83 -5.29 12.07
N SER A 41 5.16 -4.07 12.53
CA SER A 41 5.53 -3.83 13.93
C SER A 41 4.42 -4.21 14.92
N TYR A 42 3.20 -4.28 14.46
CA TYR A 42 2.02 -4.67 15.23
C TYR A 42 1.63 -6.10 14.86
N PRO A 43 1.71 -7.07 15.81
CA PRO A 43 1.48 -8.49 15.54
C PRO A 43 0.14 -8.79 14.86
N VAL A 44 -0.89 -7.99 15.14
CA VAL A 44 -2.23 -8.14 14.55
C VAL A 44 -2.19 -8.19 13.01
N ILE A 45 -1.26 -7.47 12.38
CA ILE A 45 -1.12 -7.40 10.93
C ILE A 45 -0.76 -8.78 10.33
N GLU A 46 0.21 -9.48 10.92
CA GLU A 46 0.65 -10.79 10.41
C GLU A 46 -0.19 -11.95 10.92
N GLU A 47 -0.81 -11.79 12.10
CA GLU A 47 -1.60 -12.85 12.73
C GLU A 47 -3.04 -12.92 12.20
N ARG A 48 -3.62 -11.80 11.78
CA ARG A 48 -5.05 -11.69 11.48
C ARG A 48 -5.39 -11.20 10.08
N HIS A 49 -4.43 -10.65 9.35
CA HIS A 49 -4.63 -10.09 8.02
C HIS A 49 -3.75 -10.77 6.97
N LEU A 50 -4.29 -10.93 5.76
CA LEU A 50 -3.50 -11.39 4.63
C LEU A 50 -2.62 -10.25 4.11
N HIS A 51 -1.41 -10.60 3.68
CA HIS A 51 -0.46 -9.63 3.08
C HIS A 51 -1.13 -8.76 2.02
N GLY A 52 -1.89 -9.36 1.11
CA GLY A 52 -2.57 -8.64 0.03
C GLY A 52 -3.67 -7.68 0.49
N GLU A 53 -4.31 -7.93 1.64
CA GLU A 53 -5.31 -7.02 2.21
C GLU A 53 -4.65 -5.72 2.66
N VAL A 54 -3.56 -5.83 3.41
CA VAL A 54 -2.85 -4.66 3.94
C VAL A 54 -2.10 -3.91 2.83
N VAL A 55 -1.50 -4.62 1.86
CA VAL A 55 -0.92 -4.00 0.67
C VAL A 55 -2.01 -3.30 -0.15
N GLY A 56 -3.20 -3.90 -0.29
CA GLY A 56 -4.36 -3.28 -0.93
C GLY A 56 -4.78 -1.95 -0.29
N PHE A 57 -4.75 -1.88 1.05
CA PHE A 57 -4.91 -0.63 1.79
C PHE A 57 -3.77 0.37 1.48
N GLY A 58 -2.52 -0.12 1.47
CA GLY A 58 -1.35 0.69 1.12
C GLY A 58 -1.41 1.28 -0.29
N ILE A 59 -2.03 0.58 -1.26
CA ILE A 59 -2.26 1.09 -2.63
C ILE A 59 -3.16 2.33 -2.61
N LEU A 60 -4.19 2.38 -1.77
CA LEU A 60 -5.05 3.56 -1.66
C LEU A 60 -4.25 4.79 -1.25
N LEU A 61 -3.38 4.65 -0.25
CA LEU A 61 -2.52 5.74 0.20
C LEU A 61 -1.48 6.13 -0.86
N ALA A 62 -0.89 5.15 -1.54
CA ALA A 62 0.07 5.41 -2.61
C ALA A 62 -0.55 6.22 -3.76
N LEU A 63 -1.77 5.89 -4.17
CA LEU A 63 -2.50 6.63 -5.21
C LEU A 63 -2.83 8.08 -4.78
N LEU A 64 -3.14 8.29 -3.51
CA LEU A 64 -3.37 9.63 -2.97
C LEU A 64 -2.08 10.44 -2.89
N VAL A 65 -0.97 9.83 -2.48
CA VAL A 65 0.37 10.44 -2.50
C VAL A 65 0.77 10.84 -3.91
N ASP A 66 0.47 10.01 -4.91
CA ASP A 66 0.72 10.29 -6.34
C ASP A 66 -0.27 11.30 -6.95
N GLY A 67 -1.31 11.71 -6.21
CA GLY A 67 -2.35 12.59 -6.71
C GLY A 67 -3.29 11.97 -7.75
N GLN A 68 -3.30 10.66 -7.87
CA GLN A 68 -4.08 9.90 -8.86
C GLN A 68 -5.54 9.68 -8.39
N LYS A 69 -6.29 10.74 -8.25
CA LYS A 69 -7.63 10.71 -7.65
C LYS A 69 -8.64 9.82 -8.37
N GLU A 70 -8.59 9.75 -9.70
CA GLU A 70 -9.50 8.91 -10.49
C GLU A 70 -9.20 7.42 -10.27
N GLU A 71 -7.92 7.04 -10.27
CA GLU A 71 -7.53 5.66 -10.02
C GLU A 71 -7.77 5.27 -8.56
N PHE A 72 -7.50 6.20 -7.62
CA PHE A 72 -7.87 6.02 -6.21
C PHE A 72 -9.34 5.66 -6.06
N GLU A 73 -10.25 6.42 -6.65
CA GLU A 73 -11.68 6.17 -6.52
C GLU A 73 -12.08 4.80 -7.10
N LYS A 74 -11.51 4.40 -8.24
CA LYS A 74 -11.76 3.08 -8.84
C LYS A 74 -11.32 1.95 -7.91
N ILE A 75 -10.10 2.04 -7.36
CA ILE A 75 -9.56 1.02 -6.45
C ILE A 75 -10.28 1.03 -5.12
N TYR A 76 -10.64 2.20 -4.60
CA TYR A 76 -11.43 2.33 -3.39
C TYR A 76 -12.78 1.62 -3.50
N GLN A 77 -13.52 1.86 -4.61
CA GLN A 77 -14.80 1.18 -4.86
C GLN A 77 -14.61 -0.34 -5.07
N LEU A 78 -13.54 -0.75 -5.73
CA LEU A 78 -13.22 -2.17 -5.88
C LEU A 78 -12.99 -2.80 -4.49
N ASN A 79 -12.10 -2.23 -3.67
CA ASN A 79 -11.81 -2.72 -2.32
C ASN A 79 -13.11 -2.87 -1.51
N LYS A 80 -13.94 -1.84 -1.51
CA LYS A 80 -15.22 -1.83 -0.82
C LYS A 80 -16.17 -2.93 -1.31
N SER A 81 -16.22 -3.15 -2.63
CA SER A 81 -17.10 -4.15 -3.26
C SER A 81 -16.73 -5.60 -2.95
N VAL A 82 -15.45 -5.86 -2.69
CA VAL A 82 -14.93 -7.21 -2.40
C VAL A 82 -14.56 -7.42 -0.94
N GLY A 83 -14.84 -6.42 -0.07
CA GLY A 83 -14.58 -6.51 1.36
C GLY A 83 -13.11 -6.36 1.76
N LEU A 84 -12.29 -5.72 0.92
CA LEU A 84 -10.92 -5.36 1.26
C LEU A 84 -10.87 -4.08 2.12
N PRO A 85 -9.83 -3.91 2.95
CA PRO A 85 -9.67 -2.76 3.83
C PRO A 85 -9.67 -1.43 3.07
N THR A 86 -10.41 -0.45 3.61
CA THR A 86 -10.42 0.94 3.12
C THR A 86 -10.06 1.96 4.20
N LYS A 87 -9.94 1.54 5.45
CA LYS A 87 -9.59 2.39 6.60
C LYS A 87 -8.72 1.63 7.61
N LEU A 88 -8.05 2.37 8.50
CA LEU A 88 -7.16 1.80 9.53
C LEU A 88 -7.87 0.77 10.42
N SER A 89 -9.12 1.02 10.79
CA SER A 89 -9.88 0.10 11.64
C SER A 89 -10.19 -1.24 10.98
N ASP A 90 -10.20 -1.30 9.65
CA ASP A 90 -10.41 -2.56 8.91
C ASP A 90 -9.20 -3.49 9.01
N ILE A 91 -8.02 -2.93 9.27
CA ILE A 91 -6.77 -3.65 9.55
C ILE A 91 -6.38 -3.62 11.03
N GLU A 92 -7.32 -3.25 11.89
CA GLU A 92 -7.18 -3.21 13.36
C GLU A 92 -6.00 -2.35 13.86
N ILE A 93 -5.67 -1.28 13.13
CA ILE A 93 -4.66 -0.28 13.49
C ILE A 93 -5.36 0.99 14.00
N THR A 94 -4.88 1.52 15.12
CA THR A 94 -5.37 2.79 15.65
C THR A 94 -4.65 3.99 15.01
N PRO A 95 -5.26 5.19 15.06
CA PRO A 95 -4.57 6.41 14.60
C PRO A 95 -3.21 6.64 15.28
N GLU A 96 -3.09 6.34 16.57
CA GLU A 96 -1.85 6.50 17.33
C GLU A 96 -0.77 5.52 16.83
N GLN A 97 -1.15 4.28 16.54
CA GLN A 97 -0.24 3.28 15.96
C GLN A 97 0.23 3.69 14.56
N TRP A 98 -0.65 4.28 13.76
CA TRP A 98 -0.27 4.85 12.48
C TRP A 98 0.77 5.97 12.66
N GLU A 99 0.53 6.91 13.56
CA GLU A 99 1.45 8.01 13.87
C GLU A 99 2.84 7.52 14.33
N GLU A 100 2.90 6.40 15.07
CA GLU A 100 4.15 5.80 15.51
C GLU A 100 4.95 5.16 14.36
N CYS A 101 4.29 4.64 13.33
CA CYS A 101 4.97 3.94 12.24
C CYS A 101 5.22 4.79 10.99
N VAL A 102 4.44 5.84 10.77
CA VAL A 102 4.52 6.66 9.55
C VAL A 102 5.89 7.32 9.33
N ASP A 103 6.60 7.66 10.40
CA ASP A 103 7.95 8.26 10.34
C ASP A 103 8.99 7.35 9.69
N ARG A 104 8.80 6.03 9.73
CA ARG A 104 9.77 5.07 9.23
C ARG A 104 9.65 4.84 7.73
N ILE A 105 8.44 5.03 7.17
CA ILE A 105 8.13 4.73 5.77
C ILE A 105 9.06 5.47 4.79
N PRO A 106 9.32 6.79 4.93
CA PRO A 106 10.18 7.51 4.00
C PRO A 106 11.65 7.05 3.96
N ALA A 107 12.10 6.32 4.98
CA ALA A 107 13.47 5.82 5.10
C ALA A 107 13.63 4.36 4.63
N MET A 108 12.54 3.71 4.22
CA MET A 108 12.57 2.32 3.78
C MET A 108 13.16 2.17 2.39
N SER A 109 13.83 1.04 2.14
CA SER A 109 14.41 0.70 0.82
C SER A 109 13.36 0.65 -0.28
N ASP A 110 12.14 0.27 0.05
CA ASP A 110 11.01 0.13 -0.88
C ASP A 110 10.59 1.44 -1.54
N VAL A 111 10.97 2.59 -0.97
CA VAL A 111 10.71 3.92 -1.54
C VAL A 111 11.99 4.65 -1.99
N ALA A 112 13.16 3.99 -1.90
CA ALA A 112 14.45 4.61 -2.20
C ALA A 112 14.57 5.11 -3.64
N HIS A 113 13.94 4.41 -4.60
CA HIS A 113 13.95 4.75 -6.02
C HIS A 113 12.60 5.29 -6.52
N TYR A 114 11.76 5.76 -5.61
CA TYR A 114 10.52 6.42 -5.99
C TYR A 114 10.83 7.66 -6.86
N PRO A 115 9.99 8.02 -7.83
CA PRO A 115 10.29 9.13 -8.77
C PRO A 115 10.41 10.49 -8.08
N TYR A 116 10.03 10.59 -6.82
CA TYR A 116 10.20 11.76 -5.96
C TYR A 116 10.42 11.31 -4.51
N LYS A 117 10.90 12.23 -3.68
CA LYS A 117 11.11 11.94 -2.26
C LYS A 117 9.77 11.86 -1.53
N VAL A 118 9.40 10.66 -1.08
CA VAL A 118 8.26 10.46 -0.19
C VAL A 118 8.57 11.10 1.17
N THR A 119 7.62 11.86 1.70
CA THR A 119 7.75 12.53 3.00
C THR A 119 6.62 12.12 3.95
N ARG A 120 6.83 12.30 5.24
CA ARG A 120 5.80 12.11 6.25
C ARG A 120 4.55 12.94 5.94
N SER A 121 4.71 14.21 5.63
CA SER A 121 3.58 15.11 5.32
C SER A 121 2.71 14.58 4.18
N MET A 122 3.31 14.02 3.12
CA MET A 122 2.54 13.43 2.02
C MET A 122 1.69 12.24 2.48
N LEU A 123 2.19 11.44 3.41
CA LEU A 123 1.46 10.29 3.98
C LEU A 123 0.34 10.75 4.91
N GLU A 124 0.56 11.79 5.70
CA GLU A 124 -0.45 12.41 6.57
C GLU A 124 -1.58 13.04 5.74
N ASP A 125 -1.23 13.77 4.68
CA ASP A 125 -2.21 14.36 3.74
C ASP A 125 -3.04 13.27 3.05
N ALA A 126 -2.38 12.18 2.61
CA ALA A 126 -3.06 11.03 2.00
C ALA A 126 -4.00 10.33 2.99
N MET A 127 -3.57 10.13 4.24
CA MET A 127 -4.41 9.53 5.28
C MET A 127 -5.62 10.42 5.60
N THR A 128 -5.42 11.72 5.69
CA THR A 128 -6.50 12.68 5.90
C THR A 128 -7.52 12.62 4.76
N ALA A 129 -7.05 12.63 3.51
CA ALA A 129 -7.92 12.53 2.34
C ALA A 129 -8.71 11.21 2.31
N LEU A 130 -8.08 10.10 2.72
CA LEU A 130 -8.75 8.81 2.83
C LEU A 130 -9.85 8.84 3.90
N GLN A 131 -9.57 9.43 5.07
CA GLN A 131 -10.55 9.57 6.17
C GLN A 131 -11.72 10.47 5.77
N GLU A 132 -11.47 11.57 5.08
CA GLU A 132 -12.53 12.47 4.57
C GLU A 132 -13.43 11.74 3.56
N ARG A 133 -12.86 10.86 2.73
CA ARG A 133 -13.62 10.05 1.77
C ARG A 133 -14.56 9.05 2.47
N GLU A 134 -14.16 8.50 3.61
CA GLU A 134 -14.98 7.56 4.39
C GLU A 134 -16.25 8.22 5.00
N VAL A 135 -16.21 9.53 5.23
CA VAL A 135 -17.34 10.28 5.84
C VAL A 135 -18.39 10.68 4.79
N GLN A 136 -18.04 10.65 3.49
CA GLN A 136 -18.95 11.00 2.36
C GLN A 136 -19.78 9.79 1.91
#